data_4a526a84190cc81204ef3f371400eaba
#
_entry.id   4a526a84190cc81204ef3f371400eaba
#
_cell.length_a   1.000
_cell.length_b   1.000
_cell.length_c   1.000
_cell.angle_alpha   90.00
_cell.angle_beta   90.00
_cell.angle_gamma   90.00
#
_symmetry.space_group_name_H-M   'P 1'
#
loop_
_entity.id
_entity.type
_entity.pdbx_description
1 polymer ?
#
loop_
_entity_poly.entity_id
_entity_poly.type
_entity_poly.pdbx_seq_one_letter_code
_entity_poly.pdbx_strand_id
1 'polypeptide(L)'
;MNAPFEKRFPSELNRDHNYFMSHAYNQALLAWEKDEVPIGAVIIHEGGIIAAAHNQTRSTNDPTAHAEILAISQAANTLGDWRLTD
;
A
#
# COMPACT_ATOMS: atom_id res chain seq x y z
N MET A 1 17.33 11.11 -1.17
CA MET A 1 17.96 9.95 -1.82
C MET A 1 17.01 9.40 -2.89
N ASN A 2 17.54 9.14 -4.07
CA ASN A 2 16.72 8.55 -5.14
C ASN A 2 16.61 7.05 -4.96
N ALA A 3 15.41 6.51 -5.18
CA ALA A 3 15.22 5.06 -5.19
C ALA A 3 15.98 4.47 -6.39
N PRO A 4 16.48 3.22 -6.28
CA PRO A 4 17.21 2.57 -7.36
C PRO A 4 16.31 2.10 -8.51
N PHE A 5 15.03 2.36 -8.45
CA PHE A 5 14.05 1.99 -9.46
C PHE A 5 13.00 3.09 -9.58
N GLU A 6 12.31 3.10 -10.69
CA GLU A 6 11.38 4.16 -11.03
C GLU A 6 9.95 3.83 -10.57
N LYS A 7 9.20 4.88 -10.25
CA LYS A 7 7.78 4.78 -9.97
C LYS A 7 7.04 4.28 -11.21
N ARG A 8 6.00 3.48 -11.02
CA ARG A 8 5.17 2.96 -12.09
C ARG A 8 3.93 3.82 -12.28
N PHE A 9 3.47 3.92 -13.53
CA PHE A 9 2.29 4.68 -13.90
C PHE A 9 1.34 3.74 -14.66
N PRO A 10 0.60 2.89 -13.95
CA PRO A 10 -0.27 1.92 -14.60
C PRO A 10 -1.45 2.60 -15.29
N SER A 11 -1.92 1.99 -16.40
CA SER A 11 -3.07 2.50 -17.12
C SER A 11 -4.34 2.28 -16.32
N GLU A 12 -5.16 3.33 -16.18
CA GLU A 12 -6.46 3.22 -15.54
C GLU A 12 -7.49 2.48 -16.41
N LEU A 13 -7.16 2.25 -17.69
CA LEU A 13 -8.07 1.58 -18.63
C LEU A 13 -8.10 0.07 -18.46
N ASN A 14 -7.09 -0.51 -17.80
CA ASN A 14 -6.99 -1.95 -17.61
C ASN A 14 -6.52 -2.25 -16.20
N ARG A 15 -7.49 -2.44 -15.29
CA ARG A 15 -7.22 -2.67 -13.86
C ARG A 15 -7.08 -4.16 -13.55
N ASP A 16 -6.00 -4.74 -14.07
CA ASP A 16 -5.64 -6.14 -13.83
C ASP A 16 -4.65 -6.27 -12.66
N HIS A 17 -4.10 -7.48 -12.47
CA HIS A 17 -3.09 -7.70 -11.44
C HIS A 17 -1.88 -6.77 -11.57
N ASN A 18 -1.44 -6.50 -12.79
CA ASN A 18 -0.30 -5.61 -13.01
C ASN A 18 -0.62 -4.20 -12.55
N TYR A 19 -1.85 -3.74 -12.78
CA TYR A 19 -2.31 -2.44 -12.30
C TYR A 19 -2.19 -2.37 -10.77
N PHE A 20 -2.78 -3.33 -10.06
CA PHE A 20 -2.80 -3.31 -8.60
C PHE A 20 -1.40 -3.51 -8.01
N MET A 21 -0.63 -4.42 -8.56
CA MET A 21 0.76 -4.64 -8.10
C MET A 21 1.64 -3.42 -8.35
N SER A 22 1.38 -2.66 -9.41
CA SER A 22 2.11 -1.41 -9.65
C SER A 22 1.84 -0.38 -8.56
N HIS A 23 0.61 -0.31 -8.04
CA HIS A 23 0.30 0.57 -6.92
C HIS A 23 0.97 0.10 -5.63
N ALA A 24 1.00 -1.21 -5.36
CA ALA A 24 1.73 -1.75 -4.21
C ALA A 24 3.23 -1.46 -4.34
N TYR A 25 3.78 -1.62 -5.53
CA TYR A 25 5.17 -1.30 -5.82
C TYR A 25 5.48 0.17 -5.53
N ASN A 26 4.59 1.09 -5.97
CA ASN A 26 4.77 2.51 -5.71
C ASN A 26 4.74 2.83 -4.21
N GLN A 27 3.94 2.12 -3.42
CA GLN A 27 3.96 2.25 -1.97
C GLN A 27 5.29 1.80 -1.39
N ALA A 28 5.88 0.72 -1.92
CA ALA A 28 7.20 0.27 -1.51
C ALA A 28 8.27 1.33 -1.80
N LEU A 29 8.15 2.04 -2.93
CA LEU A 29 9.06 3.14 -3.24
C LEU A 29 8.93 4.28 -2.23
N LEU A 30 7.73 4.59 -1.78
CA LEU A 30 7.52 5.60 -0.74
C LEU A 30 8.21 5.19 0.55
N ALA A 31 8.14 3.92 0.93
CA ALA A 31 8.86 3.41 2.09
C ALA A 31 10.36 3.59 1.91
N TRP A 32 10.89 3.20 0.75
CA TRP A 32 12.32 3.36 0.45
C TRP A 32 12.76 4.81 0.60
N GLU A 33 11.98 5.75 0.06
CA GLU A 33 12.30 7.19 0.13
C GLU A 33 12.32 7.70 1.57
N LYS A 34 11.61 7.04 2.49
CA LYS A 34 11.55 7.39 3.91
C LYS A 34 12.50 6.55 4.75
N ASP A 35 13.44 5.86 4.12
CA ASP A 35 14.42 5.02 4.78
C ASP A 35 13.79 3.87 5.59
N GLU A 36 12.66 3.36 5.09
CA GLU A 36 11.98 2.19 5.63
C GLU A 36 12.28 0.98 4.76
N VAL A 37 11.98 -0.21 5.26
CA VAL A 37 12.02 -1.42 4.44
C VAL A 37 11.01 -1.24 3.30
N PRO A 38 11.41 -1.47 2.02
CA PRO A 38 10.54 -1.15 0.87
C PRO A 38 9.45 -2.19 0.66
N ILE A 39 8.44 -2.16 1.50
CA ILE A 39 7.26 -3.00 1.42
C ILE A 39 6.03 -2.13 1.26
N GLY A 40 5.20 -2.45 0.28
CA GLY A 40 3.93 -1.79 0.04
C GLY A 40 2.80 -2.78 -0.05
N ALA A 41 1.58 -2.32 0.23
CA ALA A 41 0.39 -3.15 0.19
C ALA A 41 -0.81 -2.34 -0.31
N VAL A 42 -1.71 -2.99 -1.03
CA VAL A 42 -3.00 -2.43 -1.41
C VAL A 42 -4.10 -3.42 -1.10
N ILE A 43 -5.28 -2.91 -0.78
CA ILE A 43 -6.47 -3.74 -0.59
C ILE A 43 -7.51 -3.33 -1.63
N ILE A 44 -8.08 -4.32 -2.29
CA ILE A 44 -9.00 -4.11 -3.39
C ILE A 44 -10.38 -4.60 -2.97
N HIS A 45 -11.38 -3.80 -3.27
CA HIS A 45 -12.78 -4.12 -3.00
C HIS A 45 -13.62 -3.65 -4.17
N GLU A 46 -14.41 -4.54 -4.73
CA GLU A 46 -15.30 -4.23 -5.87
C GLU A 46 -14.55 -3.55 -7.03
N GLY A 47 -13.39 -4.07 -7.36
CA GLY A 47 -12.60 -3.57 -8.49
C GLY A 47 -11.82 -2.29 -8.23
N GLY A 48 -11.88 -1.74 -7.03
CA GLY A 48 -11.16 -0.51 -6.69
C GLY A 48 -10.21 -0.67 -5.53
N ILE A 49 -9.20 0.18 -5.46
CA ILE A 49 -8.29 0.23 -4.33
C ILE A 49 -8.95 1.04 -3.22
N ILE A 50 -9.17 0.43 -2.07
CA ILE A 50 -9.75 1.10 -0.91
C ILE A 50 -8.73 1.40 0.19
N ALA A 51 -7.54 0.82 0.08
CA ALA A 51 -6.45 1.09 1.02
C ALA A 51 -5.12 0.89 0.32
N ALA A 52 -4.16 1.73 0.68
CA ALA A 52 -2.78 1.63 0.21
C ALA A 52 -1.87 2.09 1.33
N ALA A 53 -0.80 1.33 1.59
CA ALA A 53 0.09 1.63 2.67
C ALA A 53 1.50 1.13 2.39
N HIS A 54 2.45 1.66 3.14
CA HIS A 54 3.84 1.21 3.09
C HIS A 54 4.37 1.09 4.53
N ASN A 55 5.47 0.36 4.69
CA ASN A 55 6.11 0.20 5.99
C ASN A 55 6.47 1.55 6.60
N GLN A 56 6.18 1.71 7.90
CA GLN A 56 6.45 2.93 8.66
C GLN A 56 6.99 2.64 10.06
N THR A 57 7.56 1.46 10.28
CA THR A 57 8.01 1.04 11.62
C THR A 57 9.05 1.98 12.20
N ARG A 58 9.97 2.50 11.38
CA ARG A 58 11.01 3.42 11.84
C ARG A 58 10.48 4.83 12.04
N SER A 59 9.76 5.34 11.06
CA SER A 59 9.27 6.73 11.10
C SER A 59 8.24 6.95 12.21
N THR A 60 7.45 5.93 12.57
CA THR A 60 6.44 6.04 13.62
C THR A 60 6.92 5.44 14.95
N ASN A 61 8.09 4.83 14.97
CA ASN A 61 8.62 4.10 16.12
C ASN A 61 7.61 3.07 16.64
N ASP A 62 6.94 2.39 15.73
CA ASP A 62 5.88 1.43 16.02
C ASP A 62 6.21 0.11 15.32
N PRO A 63 6.53 -0.96 16.07
CA PRO A 63 6.89 -2.24 15.47
C PRO A 63 5.73 -2.91 14.72
N THR A 64 4.49 -2.46 14.92
CA THR A 64 3.33 -2.99 14.21
C THR A 64 3.00 -2.23 12.94
N ALA A 65 3.73 -1.15 12.62
CA ALA A 65 3.44 -0.31 11.45
C ALA A 65 3.95 -0.93 10.15
N HIS A 66 3.62 -2.20 9.92
CA HIS A 66 3.87 -2.92 8.68
C HIS A 66 2.81 -2.57 7.64
N ALA A 67 3.19 -2.57 6.37
CA ALA A 67 2.34 -2.17 5.26
C ALA A 67 0.98 -2.89 5.27
N GLU A 68 0.98 -4.22 5.44
CA GLU A 68 -0.25 -5.01 5.43
C GLU A 68 -1.17 -4.69 6.60
N ILE A 69 -0.61 -4.42 7.78
CA ILE A 69 -1.39 -4.04 8.96
C ILE A 69 -2.03 -2.66 8.75
N LEU A 70 -1.25 -1.73 8.26
CA LEU A 70 -1.74 -0.36 7.99
C LEU A 70 -2.84 -0.38 6.92
N ALA A 71 -2.66 -1.18 5.87
CA ALA A 71 -3.65 -1.29 4.80
C ALA A 71 -4.97 -1.89 5.33
N ILE A 72 -4.89 -2.93 6.16
CA ILE A 72 -6.07 -3.54 6.77
C ILE A 72 -6.83 -2.52 7.63
N SER A 73 -6.11 -1.75 8.43
CA SER A 73 -6.72 -0.70 9.26
C SER A 73 -7.41 0.37 8.42
N GLN A 74 -6.79 0.81 7.33
CA GLN A 74 -7.39 1.76 6.40
C GLN A 74 -8.66 1.20 5.77
N ALA A 75 -8.62 -0.06 5.32
CA ALA A 75 -9.77 -0.71 4.69
C ALA A 75 -10.93 -0.83 5.68
N ALA A 76 -10.66 -1.21 6.92
CA ALA A 76 -11.69 -1.29 7.96
C ALA A 76 -12.35 0.07 8.18
N ASN A 77 -11.56 1.13 8.25
CA ASN A 77 -12.09 2.49 8.41
C ASN A 77 -12.93 2.91 7.20
N THR A 78 -12.47 2.60 5.99
CA THR A 78 -13.18 2.95 4.76
C THR A 78 -14.52 2.24 4.67
N LEU A 79 -14.55 0.95 5.03
CA LEU A 79 -15.79 0.15 4.99
C LEU A 79 -16.67 0.39 6.21
N GLY A 80 -16.15 1.03 7.27
CA GLY A 80 -16.88 1.27 8.48
C GLY A 80 -17.12 0.01 9.31
N ASP A 81 -16.33 -1.04 9.09
CA ASP A 81 -16.47 -2.31 9.80
C ASP A 81 -15.09 -2.94 9.97
N TRP A 82 -14.73 -3.29 11.19
CA TRP A 82 -13.45 -3.93 11.50
C TRP A 82 -13.34 -5.35 10.94
N ARG A 83 -14.46 -5.95 10.56
CA ARG A 83 -14.48 -7.37 10.18
C ARG A 83 -14.08 -7.64 8.74
N LEU A 84 -14.10 -6.67 7.83
CA LEU A 84 -13.74 -6.86 6.43
C LEU A 84 -14.40 -8.11 5.82
N THR A 85 -15.73 -8.19 5.91
CA THR A 85 -16.45 -9.39 5.52
C THR A 85 -16.68 -9.53 4.02
N ASP A 86 -16.35 -8.54 3.21
CA ASP A 86 -16.50 -8.61 1.75
C ASP A 86 -15.19 -8.36 1.03
#